data_7cd7dd3fc4d335938a42b1822587a265
#
_entry.id   7cd7dd3fc4d335938a42b1822587a265
#
_cell.length_a   1.000
_cell.length_b   1.000
_cell.length_c   1.000
_cell.angle_alpha   90.00
_cell.angle_beta   90.00
_cell.angle_gamma   90.00
#
_symmetry.space_group_name_H-M   'P 1'
#
loop_
_entity.id
_entity.type
_entity.pdbx_description
1 polymer ?
#
loop_
_entity_poly.entity_id
_entity_poly.type
_entity_poly.pdbx_seq_one_letter_code
_entity_poly.pdbx_strand_id
1 'polypeptide(L)'
;MRDQIRYTALFLFLAGAPAALGGTQSRNESQEKTPYTIQEYNAYTNSIAAKDPAERIKNLDQFQKWYPNSALVRYVDQAYLSAYSELTNYPKMIEYADKTLSFSDRLDNSQKLQAMSARTTAFLNSYDEKAVSTDPNLAKARDTAKEGLVLLEKVPKPAAETQEQFDQKKRAVHAFFQTAVGLASFSLKDDPAAVNAFAAAYTDNPQDATTAYRLGIAYFRLSPPDYMDGFWALARVVALKGPMQSQALGYLKSQIQRYQQCSCDSLVASQANDLVAEAAKSAKRPEGYVVPSAEDLQKVRQSSGLILDELKTGGDRTKLVWRSICGLEFPEVGVKVLDVQTVGDKVELKVFRAPTEKDMEAASEPNMEVEIVGQPDAERLKKDDWIRFSGTLSKFQPEPFLLSWTNARVNPDDIPQEKASVTRKPIHRRPK
;
A
#
# COMPACT_ATOMS: atom_id res chain seq x y z
N MET A 1 1.17 10.91 -12.08
CA MET A 1 0.88 12.25 -11.50
C MET A 1 1.46 12.24 -10.11
N ARG A 2 2.47 13.07 -9.86
CA ARG A 2 3.07 13.22 -8.53
C ARG A 2 2.14 14.12 -7.73
N ASP A 3 1.21 13.54 -6.99
CA ASP A 3 0.58 14.26 -5.88
C ASP A 3 1.63 14.40 -4.79
N GLN A 4 2.38 15.50 -4.87
CA GLN A 4 3.27 15.91 -3.79
C GLN A 4 2.38 16.27 -2.60
N ILE A 5 2.28 15.35 -1.65
CA ILE A 5 1.84 15.68 -0.30
C ILE A 5 2.90 16.66 0.20
N ARG A 6 2.61 17.96 0.13
CA ARG A 6 3.46 18.99 0.68
C ARG A 6 3.37 18.84 2.20
N TYR A 7 4.40 18.28 2.79
CA TYR A 7 4.60 18.38 4.24
C TYR A 7 4.84 19.86 4.56
N THR A 8 3.73 20.58 4.76
CA THR A 8 3.76 22.00 5.13
C THR A 8 4.44 22.08 6.48
N ALA A 9 5.52 22.83 6.54
CA ALA A 9 6.39 22.93 7.69
C ALA A 9 5.60 23.11 8.99
N LEU A 10 5.73 22.15 9.89
CA LEU A 10 5.25 22.23 11.27
C LEU A 10 6.02 23.28 12.10
N PHE A 11 6.69 24.22 11.39
CA PHE A 11 7.58 25.25 11.94
C PHE A 11 6.91 26.21 12.90
N LEU A 12 5.57 26.32 12.89
CA LEU A 12 4.86 27.35 13.64
C LEU A 12 4.63 27.03 15.13
N PHE A 13 4.99 25.82 15.60
CA PHE A 13 4.52 25.39 16.92
C PHE A 13 5.60 25.21 18.00
N LEU A 14 6.89 25.31 17.65
CA LEU A 14 7.98 25.28 18.63
C LEU A 14 8.76 26.61 18.65
N ALA A 15 8.32 27.60 17.88
CA ALA A 15 8.85 28.95 18.00
C ALA A 15 8.36 29.58 19.30
N GLY A 16 9.04 29.24 20.38
CA GLY A 16 9.21 30.25 21.42
C GLY A 16 9.72 31.50 20.72
N ALA A 17 9.13 32.65 21.00
CA ALA A 17 9.56 33.95 20.48
C ALA A 17 11.10 34.01 20.45
N PRO A 18 11.71 34.58 19.37
CA PRO A 18 13.14 34.77 19.37
C PRO A 18 13.49 35.42 20.70
N ALA A 19 14.31 34.73 21.50
CA ALA A 19 14.80 35.33 22.72
C ALA A 19 15.45 36.63 22.30
N ALA A 20 14.75 37.72 22.51
CA ALA A 20 15.35 39.05 22.42
C ALA A 20 16.61 38.92 23.28
N LEU A 21 17.76 39.14 22.66
CA LEU A 21 19.07 39.29 23.38
C LEU A 21 19.05 40.57 24.23
N GLY A 22 17.94 40.74 24.99
CA GLY A 22 17.74 41.77 25.98
C GLY A 22 18.00 41.21 27.34
N GLY A 23 19.23 40.85 27.64
CA GLY A 23 19.66 40.56 29.00
C GLY A 23 19.56 41.83 29.82
N THR A 24 18.65 41.88 30.80
CA THR A 24 18.75 42.75 31.94
C THR A 24 20.08 42.44 32.64
N GLN A 25 21.07 43.32 32.46
CA GLN A 25 22.35 43.24 33.19
C GLN A 25 22.07 43.37 34.69
N SER A 26 22.13 42.27 35.41
CA SER A 26 22.49 42.26 36.83
C SER A 26 23.99 42.61 36.89
N ARG A 27 24.30 43.78 37.50
CA ARG A 27 25.66 44.27 37.75
C ARG A 27 26.33 43.33 38.75
N ASN A 28 27.28 42.49 38.31
CA ASN A 28 28.44 41.90 38.95
C ASN A 28 28.74 40.50 38.41
N GLU A 29 29.27 40.46 37.22
CA GLU A 29 30.09 39.33 36.76
C GLU A 29 31.19 39.85 35.85
N SER A 30 32.40 39.34 36.03
CA SER A 30 33.59 39.62 35.25
C SER A 30 33.23 39.71 33.76
N GLN A 31 33.53 40.84 33.08
CA GLN A 31 33.33 41.05 31.67
C GLN A 31 34.06 39.97 30.86
N GLU A 32 33.41 38.84 30.60
CA GLU A 32 33.83 37.98 29.51
C GLU A 32 33.71 38.80 28.24
N LYS A 33 34.82 39.04 27.56
CA LYS A 33 34.85 39.72 26.25
C LYS A 33 33.92 38.96 25.33
N THR A 34 32.88 39.66 24.85
CA THR A 34 32.01 39.09 23.79
C THR A 34 32.90 38.62 22.64
N PRO A 35 32.72 37.41 22.15
CA PRO A 35 33.60 36.78 21.13
C PRO A 35 33.46 37.42 19.74
N TYR A 36 32.73 38.53 19.62
CA TYR A 36 32.50 39.30 18.38
C TYR A 36 32.48 40.79 18.69
N THR A 37 32.77 41.62 17.69
CA THR A 37 32.74 43.09 17.80
C THR A 37 31.32 43.67 17.65
N ILE A 38 31.10 44.89 18.10
CA ILE A 38 29.84 45.61 17.90
C ILE A 38 29.54 45.78 16.39
N GLN A 39 30.57 45.94 15.57
CA GLN A 39 30.44 46.07 14.12
C GLN A 39 29.93 44.76 13.50
N GLU A 40 30.48 43.60 13.91
CA GLU A 40 30.01 42.30 13.48
C GLU A 40 28.54 42.05 13.89
N TYR A 41 28.20 42.41 15.13
CA TYR A 41 26.83 42.27 15.63
C TYR A 41 25.83 43.12 14.83
N ASN A 42 26.18 44.42 14.58
CA ASN A 42 25.34 45.31 13.79
C ASN A 42 25.20 44.84 12.34
N ALA A 43 26.29 44.37 11.73
CA ALA A 43 26.25 43.80 10.38
C ALA A 43 25.36 42.57 10.31
N TYR A 44 25.45 41.64 11.29
CA TYR A 44 24.59 40.48 11.38
C TYR A 44 23.11 40.84 11.55
N THR A 45 22.78 41.73 12.51
CA THR A 45 21.39 42.17 12.75
C THR A 45 20.76 42.81 11.53
N ASN A 46 21.53 43.64 10.81
CA ASN A 46 21.09 44.24 9.55
C ASN A 46 20.86 43.19 8.48
N SER A 47 21.70 42.14 8.42
CA SER A 47 21.56 41.05 7.43
C SER A 47 20.27 40.25 7.62
N ILE A 48 19.84 40.00 8.86
CA ILE A 48 18.63 39.22 9.16
C ILE A 48 17.35 40.07 9.16
N ALA A 49 17.46 41.41 9.13
CA ALA A 49 16.31 42.33 9.17
C ALA A 49 15.49 42.35 7.86
N ALA A 50 16.07 41.92 6.74
CA ALA A 50 15.38 41.86 5.46
C ALA A 50 14.18 40.92 5.51
N LYS A 51 13.01 41.45 5.11
CA LYS A 51 11.75 40.63 5.07
C LYS A 51 11.73 39.64 3.92
N ASP A 52 12.29 40.03 2.77
CA ASP A 52 12.45 39.12 1.63
C ASP A 52 13.56 38.11 1.90
N PRO A 53 13.28 36.79 1.84
CA PRO A 53 14.28 35.78 2.11
C PRO A 53 15.44 35.76 1.10
N ALA A 54 15.22 36.18 -0.15
CA ALA A 54 16.30 36.24 -1.15
C ALA A 54 17.24 37.42 -0.85
N GLU A 55 16.70 38.57 -0.43
CA GLU A 55 17.49 39.70 0.03
C GLU A 55 18.26 39.38 1.32
N ARG A 56 17.62 38.65 2.25
CA ARG A 56 18.26 38.16 3.48
C ARG A 56 19.48 37.28 3.17
N ILE A 57 19.37 36.34 2.23
CA ILE A 57 20.48 35.50 1.78
C ILE A 57 21.61 36.37 1.24
N LYS A 58 21.33 37.33 0.36
CA LYS A 58 22.35 38.23 -0.19
C LYS A 58 23.09 39.02 0.90
N ASN A 59 22.36 39.48 1.91
CA ASN A 59 22.96 40.23 3.03
C ASN A 59 23.81 39.32 3.93
N LEU A 60 23.37 38.05 4.15
CA LEU A 60 24.16 37.06 4.87
C LEU A 60 25.43 36.65 4.10
N ASP A 61 25.38 36.51 2.77
CA ASP A 61 26.56 36.31 1.93
C ASP A 61 27.58 37.42 2.09
N GLN A 62 27.09 38.68 2.12
CA GLN A 62 27.96 39.86 2.35
C GLN A 62 28.56 39.85 3.75
N PHE A 63 27.77 39.46 4.78
CA PHE A 63 28.28 39.32 6.15
C PHE A 63 29.39 38.28 6.22
N GLN A 64 29.20 37.08 5.64
CA GLN A 64 30.22 36.03 5.63
C GLN A 64 31.51 36.44 4.91
N LYS A 65 31.36 37.26 3.85
CA LYS A 65 32.52 37.79 3.11
C LYS A 65 33.32 38.76 3.96
N TRP A 66 32.66 39.59 4.74
CA TRP A 66 33.32 40.59 5.60
C TRP A 66 33.89 39.96 6.88
N TYR A 67 33.18 38.98 7.44
CA TYR A 67 33.48 38.37 8.74
C TYR A 67 33.53 36.84 8.69
N PRO A 68 34.43 36.23 7.90
CA PRO A 68 34.44 34.77 7.66
C PRO A 68 34.72 33.96 8.93
N ASN A 69 35.39 34.54 9.92
CA ASN A 69 35.78 33.89 11.17
C ASN A 69 34.98 34.40 12.39
N SER A 70 33.86 35.08 12.17
CA SER A 70 33.03 35.59 13.25
C SER A 70 32.45 34.46 14.10
N ALA A 71 32.42 34.66 15.41
CA ALA A 71 31.72 33.78 16.35
C ALA A 71 30.19 33.76 16.10
N LEU A 72 29.66 34.67 15.26
CA LEU A 72 28.25 34.71 14.87
C LEU A 72 27.91 33.73 13.74
N VAL A 73 28.88 33.05 13.13
CA VAL A 73 28.65 32.10 12.00
C VAL A 73 27.54 31.11 12.28
N ARG A 74 27.46 30.55 13.51
CA ARG A 74 26.38 29.63 13.88
C ARG A 74 24.97 30.24 13.76
N TYR A 75 24.82 31.54 14.06
CA TYR A 75 23.55 32.24 13.92
C TYR A 75 23.26 32.60 12.45
N VAL A 76 24.32 32.84 11.68
CA VAL A 76 24.27 33.05 10.24
C VAL A 76 23.76 31.78 9.55
N ASP A 77 24.25 30.59 9.91
CA ASP A 77 23.77 29.29 9.35
C ASP A 77 22.30 29.06 9.70
N GLN A 78 21.86 29.39 10.91
CA GLN A 78 20.43 29.33 11.28
C GLN A 78 19.59 30.33 10.46
N ALA A 79 20.09 31.52 10.19
CA ALA A 79 19.39 32.50 9.38
C ALA A 79 19.29 32.10 7.91
N TYR A 80 20.32 31.47 7.35
CA TYR A 80 20.25 30.84 6.02
C TYR A 80 19.22 29.70 6.00
N LEU A 81 19.23 28.83 7.01
CA LEU A 81 18.26 27.74 7.10
C LEU A 81 16.83 28.28 7.10
N SER A 82 16.55 29.35 7.85
CA SER A 82 15.26 30.02 7.86
C SER A 82 14.89 30.55 6.47
N ALA A 83 15.78 31.30 5.83
CA ALA A 83 15.54 31.89 4.52
C ALA A 83 15.33 30.83 3.43
N TYR A 84 16.13 29.79 3.39
CA TYR A 84 15.95 28.69 2.44
C TYR A 84 14.70 27.85 2.74
N SER A 85 14.25 27.78 3.98
CA SER A 85 12.98 27.15 4.34
C SER A 85 11.79 27.94 3.80
N GLU A 86 11.81 29.27 3.90
CA GLU A 86 10.80 30.14 3.32
C GLU A 86 10.73 30.03 1.78
N LEU A 87 11.90 29.85 1.13
CA LEU A 87 12.01 29.61 -0.31
C LEU A 87 11.75 28.17 -0.75
N THR A 88 11.52 27.24 0.17
CA THR A 88 11.38 25.79 -0.10
C THR A 88 12.54 25.21 -0.92
N ASN A 89 13.75 25.72 -0.70
CA ASN A 89 14.95 25.22 -1.36
C ASN A 89 15.52 24.03 -0.58
N TYR A 90 14.98 22.84 -0.83
CA TYR A 90 15.30 21.63 -0.07
C TYR A 90 16.80 21.27 -0.04
N PRO A 91 17.57 21.32 -1.15
CA PRO A 91 18.99 21.06 -1.09
C PRO A 91 19.74 22.00 -0.14
N LYS A 92 19.43 23.28 -0.16
CA LYS A 92 20.02 24.29 0.73
C LYS A 92 19.52 24.13 2.18
N MET A 93 18.27 23.74 2.38
CA MET A 93 17.77 23.41 3.72
C MET A 93 18.56 22.26 4.35
N ILE A 94 18.86 21.19 3.60
CA ILE A 94 19.69 20.09 4.10
C ILE A 94 21.09 20.58 4.45
N GLU A 95 21.73 21.33 3.55
CA GLU A 95 23.08 21.88 3.76
C GLU A 95 23.17 22.71 5.03
N TYR A 96 22.26 23.70 5.20
CA TYR A 96 22.31 24.61 6.33
C TYR A 96 21.76 24.01 7.63
N ALA A 97 20.86 23.03 7.55
CA ALA A 97 20.50 22.24 8.74
C ALA A 97 21.69 21.43 9.25
N ASP A 98 22.44 20.80 8.34
CA ASP A 98 23.65 20.05 8.69
C ASP A 98 24.74 20.95 9.28
N LYS A 99 24.96 22.15 8.71
CA LYS A 99 25.88 23.16 9.27
C LYS A 99 25.43 23.60 10.66
N THR A 100 24.15 23.92 10.84
CA THR A 100 23.58 24.28 12.15
C THR A 100 23.80 23.16 13.18
N LEU A 101 23.49 21.92 12.83
CA LEU A 101 23.65 20.77 13.72
C LEU A 101 25.12 20.43 14.04
N SER A 102 26.07 20.89 13.21
CA SER A 102 27.51 20.73 13.54
C SER A 102 27.94 21.51 14.79
N PHE A 103 27.16 22.49 15.20
CA PHE A 103 27.34 23.25 16.44
C PHE A 103 26.51 22.71 17.62
N SER A 104 26.13 21.42 17.59
CA SER A 104 25.18 20.81 18.54
C SER A 104 25.49 21.13 20.01
N ASP A 105 26.75 21.18 20.41
CA ASP A 105 27.17 21.46 21.81
C ASP A 105 26.81 22.90 22.28
N ARG A 106 26.52 23.79 21.33
CA ARG A 106 26.20 25.21 21.57
C ARG A 106 24.74 25.56 21.28
N LEU A 107 23.94 24.57 20.90
CA LEU A 107 22.50 24.72 20.63
C LEU A 107 21.69 24.18 21.81
N ASP A 108 20.61 24.87 22.14
CA ASP A 108 19.61 24.33 23.03
C ASP A 108 18.73 23.26 22.31
N ASN A 109 17.92 22.54 23.07
CA ASN A 109 17.08 21.48 22.52
C ASN A 109 16.05 21.99 21.50
N SER A 110 15.56 23.22 21.65
CA SER A 110 14.59 23.80 20.70
C SER A 110 15.25 24.10 19.36
N GLN A 111 16.45 24.71 19.39
CA GLN A 111 17.24 25.01 18.18
C GLN A 111 17.64 23.71 17.44
N LYS A 112 18.08 22.68 18.19
CA LYS A 112 18.37 21.36 17.62
C LYS A 112 17.14 20.78 16.93
N LEU A 113 16.01 20.73 17.63
CA LEU A 113 14.77 20.16 17.10
C LEU A 113 14.28 20.93 15.88
N GLN A 114 14.43 22.26 15.86
CA GLN A 114 14.12 23.09 14.71
C GLN A 114 14.98 22.75 13.49
N ALA A 115 16.30 22.63 13.66
CA ALA A 115 17.21 22.27 12.57
C ALA A 115 16.94 20.83 12.07
N MET A 116 16.69 19.88 12.97
CA MET A 116 16.31 18.50 12.63
C MET A 116 14.98 18.45 11.89
N SER A 117 13.98 19.24 12.31
CA SER A 117 12.69 19.33 11.63
C SER A 117 12.84 19.92 10.23
N ALA A 118 13.66 20.96 10.06
CA ALA A 118 13.93 21.54 8.75
C ALA A 118 14.60 20.54 7.80
N ARG A 119 15.62 19.83 8.27
CA ARG A 119 16.28 18.77 7.51
C ARG A 119 15.31 17.65 7.12
N THR A 120 14.50 17.22 8.07
CA THR A 120 13.48 16.17 7.84
C THR A 120 12.42 16.63 6.86
N THR A 121 11.95 17.88 6.94
CA THR A 121 11.03 18.47 5.96
C THR A 121 11.64 18.47 4.56
N ALA A 122 12.90 18.88 4.44
CA ALA A 122 13.59 18.87 3.16
C ALA A 122 13.73 17.45 2.59
N PHE A 123 14.08 16.48 3.42
CA PHE A 123 14.15 15.07 3.02
C PHE A 123 12.80 14.55 2.52
N LEU A 124 11.73 14.74 3.30
CA LEU A 124 10.39 14.21 2.95
C LEU A 124 9.85 14.80 1.64
N ASN A 125 10.10 16.10 1.39
CA ASN A 125 9.62 16.76 0.17
C ASN A 125 10.52 16.56 -1.06
N SER A 126 11.78 16.16 -0.88
CA SER A 126 12.71 15.82 -1.96
C SER A 126 12.92 14.30 -2.11
N TYR A 127 12.20 13.49 -1.34
CA TYR A 127 12.36 12.04 -1.36
C TYR A 127 12.09 11.45 -2.74
N ASP A 128 13.03 10.64 -3.21
CA ASP A 128 12.91 9.88 -4.45
C ASP A 128 12.84 8.38 -4.13
N GLU A 129 11.74 7.73 -4.50
CA GLU A 129 11.56 6.28 -4.33
C GLU A 129 12.59 5.44 -5.10
N LYS A 130 13.25 6.06 -6.09
CA LYS A 130 14.31 5.43 -6.89
C LYS A 130 15.71 5.66 -6.31
N ALA A 131 15.82 6.37 -5.18
CA ALA A 131 17.10 6.60 -4.54
C ALA A 131 17.79 5.26 -4.25
N VAL A 132 19.07 5.19 -4.61
CA VAL A 132 19.87 3.99 -4.37
C VAL A 132 20.18 3.85 -2.88
N SER A 133 20.16 2.61 -2.38
CA SER A 133 20.37 2.34 -0.95
C SER A 133 21.75 2.77 -0.41
N THR A 134 22.66 3.13 -1.28
CA THR A 134 23.99 3.66 -0.92
C THR A 134 24.04 5.18 -0.78
N ASP A 135 22.93 5.90 -1.00
CA ASP A 135 22.91 7.36 -0.81
C ASP A 135 23.12 7.69 0.67
N PRO A 136 24.21 8.41 1.03
CA PRO A 136 24.51 8.75 2.42
C PRO A 136 23.45 9.65 3.05
N ASN A 137 22.67 10.38 2.25
CA ASN A 137 21.59 11.22 2.76
C ASN A 137 20.45 10.40 3.38
N LEU A 138 20.24 9.15 2.95
CA LEU A 138 19.23 8.27 3.53
C LEU A 138 19.57 7.91 4.98
N ALA A 139 20.80 7.45 5.23
CA ALA A 139 21.24 7.11 6.57
C ALA A 139 21.20 8.35 7.49
N LYS A 140 21.70 9.49 7.01
CA LYS A 140 21.70 10.73 7.77
C LYS A 140 20.29 11.26 8.03
N ALA A 141 19.35 11.12 7.08
CA ALA A 141 17.95 11.48 7.28
C ALA A 141 17.29 10.61 8.36
N ARG A 142 17.51 9.29 8.30
CA ARG A 142 17.04 8.36 9.32
C ARG A 142 17.54 8.72 10.72
N ASP A 143 18.84 8.93 10.84
CA ASP A 143 19.49 9.16 12.12
C ASP A 143 19.11 10.52 12.70
N THR A 144 19.05 11.59 11.87
CA THR A 144 18.51 12.89 12.27
C THR A 144 17.07 12.80 12.77
N ALA A 145 16.21 12.05 12.08
CA ALA A 145 14.82 11.89 12.49
C ALA A 145 14.70 11.10 13.81
N LYS A 146 15.54 10.07 14.03
CA LYS A 146 15.62 9.34 15.30
C LYS A 146 16.07 10.24 16.46
N GLU A 147 17.07 11.08 16.25
CA GLU A 147 17.50 12.06 17.24
C GLU A 147 16.39 13.08 17.54
N GLY A 148 15.66 13.52 16.51
CA GLY A 148 14.50 14.38 16.67
C GLY A 148 13.41 13.77 17.54
N LEU A 149 13.14 12.48 17.41
CA LEU A 149 12.22 11.73 18.28
C LEU A 149 12.69 11.73 19.74
N VAL A 150 13.98 11.51 19.97
CA VAL A 150 14.55 11.52 21.35
C VAL A 150 14.45 12.91 21.96
N LEU A 151 14.69 13.98 21.19
CA LEU A 151 14.55 15.34 21.69
C LEU A 151 13.10 15.75 21.91
N LEU A 152 12.17 15.28 21.08
CA LEU A 152 10.74 15.55 21.22
C LEU A 152 10.20 15.09 22.58
N GLU A 153 10.73 13.98 23.15
CA GLU A 153 10.35 13.52 24.48
C GLU A 153 10.75 14.49 25.61
N LYS A 154 11.76 15.32 25.37
CA LYS A 154 12.30 16.27 26.34
C LYS A 154 11.67 17.66 26.22
N VAL A 155 10.78 17.88 25.24
CA VAL A 155 10.10 19.17 25.04
C VAL A 155 9.09 19.39 26.17
N PRO A 156 9.23 20.47 26.98
CA PRO A 156 8.26 20.77 28.01
C PRO A 156 6.97 21.33 27.40
N LYS A 157 5.84 21.04 28.05
CA LYS A 157 4.54 21.63 27.65
C LYS A 157 4.58 23.15 27.89
N PRO A 158 4.26 23.97 26.88
CA PRO A 158 4.10 25.42 27.08
C PRO A 158 2.98 25.76 28.08
N ALA A 159 3.22 26.76 28.92
CA ALA A 159 2.24 27.14 29.97
C ALA A 159 0.88 27.59 29.38
N ALA A 160 0.89 28.15 28.16
CA ALA A 160 -0.31 28.64 27.49
C ALA A 160 -1.15 27.53 26.81
N GLU A 161 -0.66 26.27 26.75
CA GLU A 161 -1.33 25.18 26.08
C GLU A 161 -2.01 24.22 27.08
N THR A 162 -3.17 23.68 26.69
CA THR A 162 -3.77 22.55 27.40
C THR A 162 -2.96 21.27 27.17
N GLN A 163 -3.11 20.29 28.04
CA GLN A 163 -2.43 18.98 27.88
C GLN A 163 -2.83 18.32 26.55
N GLU A 164 -4.11 18.35 26.22
CA GLU A 164 -4.65 17.76 24.99
C GLU A 164 -4.06 18.41 23.72
N GLN A 165 -3.98 19.73 23.68
CA GLN A 165 -3.36 20.47 22.56
C GLN A 165 -1.89 20.11 22.40
N PHE A 166 -1.16 20.05 23.52
CA PHE A 166 0.25 19.66 23.51
C PHE A 166 0.44 18.23 23.01
N ASP A 167 -0.36 17.29 23.53
CA ASP A 167 -0.27 15.88 23.15
C ASP A 167 -0.65 15.68 21.68
N GLN A 168 -1.62 16.41 21.16
CA GLN A 168 -1.97 16.38 19.74
C GLN A 168 -0.81 16.87 18.85
N LYS A 169 -0.18 17.98 19.22
CA LYS A 169 0.99 18.52 18.52
C LYS A 169 2.17 17.54 18.59
N LYS A 170 2.44 17.00 19.77
CA LYS A 170 3.50 16.03 19.99
C LYS A 170 3.31 14.79 19.11
N ARG A 171 2.09 14.24 19.04
CA ARG A 171 1.77 13.10 18.13
C ARG A 171 2.01 13.48 16.66
N ALA A 172 1.59 14.66 16.22
CA ALA A 172 1.82 15.10 14.84
C ALA A 172 3.32 15.19 14.50
N VAL A 173 4.14 15.73 15.40
CA VAL A 173 5.61 15.81 15.23
C VAL A 173 6.23 14.39 15.30
N HIS A 174 5.74 13.54 16.19
CA HIS A 174 6.19 12.16 16.28
C HIS A 174 5.91 11.40 14.98
N ALA A 175 4.68 11.47 14.45
CA ALA A 175 4.32 10.86 13.16
C ALA A 175 5.20 11.38 12.01
N PHE A 176 5.51 12.68 12.01
CA PHE A 176 6.36 13.31 11.00
C PHE A 176 7.79 12.72 10.99
N PHE A 177 8.44 12.63 12.16
CA PHE A 177 9.77 12.02 12.26
C PHE A 177 9.73 10.52 11.96
N GLN A 178 8.74 9.80 12.47
CA GLN A 178 8.57 8.37 12.19
C GLN A 178 8.37 8.10 10.69
N THR A 179 7.65 8.96 9.98
CA THR A 179 7.52 8.84 8.52
C THR A 179 8.89 8.96 7.83
N ALA A 180 9.74 9.87 8.27
CA ALA A 180 11.09 10.01 7.72
C ALA A 180 11.99 8.81 8.03
N VAL A 181 11.94 8.30 9.28
CA VAL A 181 12.63 7.05 9.64
C VAL A 181 12.17 5.89 8.77
N GLY A 182 10.85 5.76 8.58
CA GLY A 182 10.25 4.70 7.76
C GLY A 182 10.70 4.77 6.30
N LEU A 183 10.63 5.94 5.66
CA LEU A 183 11.05 6.12 4.26
C LEU A 183 12.54 5.88 4.06
N ALA A 184 13.37 6.42 4.94
CA ALA A 184 14.81 6.22 4.85
C ALA A 184 15.18 4.75 5.05
N SER A 185 14.61 4.06 6.07
CA SER A 185 14.83 2.64 6.33
C SER A 185 14.35 1.77 5.17
N PHE A 186 13.20 2.09 4.58
CA PHE A 186 12.65 1.39 3.42
C PHE A 186 13.59 1.46 2.20
N SER A 187 14.17 2.63 1.91
CA SER A 187 15.15 2.79 0.83
C SER A 187 16.48 2.12 1.14
N LEU A 188 16.88 2.09 2.42
CA LEU A 188 18.07 1.37 2.90
C LEU A 188 17.88 -0.16 2.94
N LYS A 189 16.68 -0.67 2.61
CA LYS A 189 16.29 -2.09 2.69
C LYS A 189 16.30 -2.66 4.12
N ASP A 190 16.14 -1.81 5.10
CA ASP A 190 15.91 -2.19 6.50
C ASP A 190 14.39 -2.28 6.72
N ASP A 191 13.79 -3.33 6.15
CA ASP A 191 12.34 -3.49 6.13
C ASP A 191 11.73 -3.64 7.54
N PRO A 192 12.34 -4.31 8.52
CA PRO A 192 11.83 -4.32 9.89
C PRO A 192 11.77 -2.94 10.53
N ALA A 193 12.83 -2.12 10.35
CA ALA A 193 12.82 -0.75 10.86
C ALA A 193 11.80 0.13 10.15
N ALA A 194 11.59 -0.07 8.84
CA ALA A 194 10.56 0.63 8.07
C ALA A 194 9.15 0.30 8.58
N VAL A 195 8.83 -0.98 8.82
CA VAL A 195 7.55 -1.42 9.39
C VAL A 195 7.32 -0.77 10.75
N ASN A 196 8.29 -0.86 11.66
CA ASN A 196 8.15 -0.30 13.00
C ASN A 196 7.87 1.22 12.97
N ALA A 197 8.61 1.94 12.11
CA ALA A 197 8.46 3.39 12.00
C ALA A 197 7.12 3.79 11.36
N PHE A 198 6.71 3.13 10.26
CA PHE A 198 5.42 3.41 9.63
C PHE A 198 4.24 3.01 10.54
N ALA A 199 4.34 1.91 11.30
CA ALA A 199 3.32 1.52 12.26
C ALA A 199 3.16 2.54 13.38
N ALA A 200 4.27 3.09 13.89
CA ALA A 200 4.25 4.16 14.88
C ALA A 200 3.60 5.44 14.31
N ALA A 201 4.02 5.87 13.11
CA ALA A 201 3.42 7.03 12.44
C ALA A 201 1.92 6.85 12.18
N TYR A 202 1.51 5.64 11.76
CA TYR A 202 0.10 5.31 11.54
C TYR A 202 -0.72 5.27 12.83
N THR A 203 -0.12 4.84 13.94
CA THR A 203 -0.79 4.87 15.26
C THR A 203 -1.11 6.29 15.68
N ASP A 204 -0.21 7.24 15.41
CA ASP A 204 -0.42 8.66 15.71
C ASP A 204 -1.46 9.32 14.79
N ASN A 205 -1.53 8.90 13.54
CA ASN A 205 -2.49 9.40 12.55
C ASN A 205 -3.10 8.27 11.71
N PRO A 206 -4.11 7.55 12.22
CA PRO A 206 -4.74 6.43 11.52
C PRO A 206 -5.63 6.84 10.33
N GLN A 207 -5.74 8.14 10.03
CA GLN A 207 -6.41 8.66 8.83
C GLN A 207 -5.44 8.95 7.68
N ASP A 208 -4.13 8.79 7.89
CA ASP A 208 -3.15 8.96 6.83
C ASP A 208 -3.06 7.74 5.91
N ALA A 209 -3.80 7.80 4.81
CA ALA A 209 -3.81 6.75 3.78
C ALA A 209 -2.41 6.51 3.17
N THR A 210 -1.56 7.53 3.11
CA THR A 210 -0.21 7.39 2.53
C THR A 210 0.69 6.56 3.44
N THR A 211 0.67 6.85 4.73
CA THR A 211 1.42 6.06 5.72
C THR A 211 0.87 4.63 5.79
N ALA A 212 -0.46 4.43 5.76
CA ALA A 212 -1.06 3.10 5.71
C ALA A 212 -0.63 2.31 4.45
N TYR A 213 -0.56 2.97 3.28
CA TYR A 213 -0.08 2.33 2.05
C TYR A 213 1.38 1.88 2.14
N ARG A 214 2.25 2.76 2.62
CA ARG A 214 3.68 2.46 2.84
C ARG A 214 3.88 1.32 3.84
N LEU A 215 3.12 1.34 4.92
CA LEU A 215 3.11 0.28 5.92
C LEU A 215 2.72 -1.06 5.30
N GLY A 216 1.65 -1.09 4.50
CA GLY A 216 1.22 -2.31 3.80
C GLY A 216 2.30 -2.87 2.89
N ILE A 217 2.96 -2.03 2.09
CA ILE A 217 4.08 -2.47 1.24
C ILE A 217 5.26 -2.97 2.09
N ALA A 218 5.57 -2.29 3.19
CA ALA A 218 6.68 -2.69 4.07
C ALA A 218 6.45 -4.07 4.70
N TYR A 219 5.22 -4.41 5.12
CA TYR A 219 4.89 -5.74 5.63
C TYR A 219 5.14 -6.85 4.59
N PHE A 220 4.81 -6.62 3.31
CA PHE A 220 5.06 -7.62 2.25
C PHE A 220 6.53 -7.77 1.89
N ARG A 221 7.40 -6.82 2.28
CA ARG A 221 8.84 -6.90 2.05
C ARG A 221 9.59 -7.60 3.18
N LEU A 222 8.96 -7.84 4.30
CA LEU A 222 9.56 -8.64 5.38
C LEU A 222 9.93 -10.04 4.89
N SER A 223 10.86 -10.66 5.56
CA SER A 223 11.25 -12.05 5.31
C SER A 223 11.12 -12.89 6.59
N PRO A 224 10.07 -13.72 6.72
CA PRO A 224 8.94 -13.93 5.81
C PRO A 224 8.00 -12.71 5.76
N PRO A 225 7.20 -12.55 4.66
CA PRO A 225 6.21 -11.48 4.57
C PRO A 225 5.11 -11.61 5.62
N ASP A 226 4.70 -10.50 6.23
CA ASP A 226 3.48 -10.44 7.04
C ASP A 226 2.28 -10.08 6.16
N TYR A 227 1.65 -11.13 5.62
CA TYR A 227 0.50 -10.96 4.74
C TYR A 227 -0.71 -10.37 5.46
N MET A 228 -0.95 -10.77 6.72
CA MET A 228 -2.17 -10.37 7.42
C MET A 228 -2.21 -8.88 7.71
N ASP A 229 -1.15 -8.33 8.28
CA ASP A 229 -1.06 -6.91 8.58
C ASP A 229 -0.84 -6.08 7.30
N GLY A 230 -0.18 -6.64 6.29
CA GLY A 230 -0.06 -6.03 4.96
C GLY A 230 -1.41 -5.89 4.25
N PHE A 231 -2.24 -6.93 4.25
CA PHE A 231 -3.61 -6.88 3.72
C PHE A 231 -4.47 -5.85 4.45
N TRP A 232 -4.40 -5.86 5.79
CA TRP A 232 -5.17 -4.93 6.60
C TRP A 232 -4.80 -3.46 6.32
N ALA A 233 -3.51 -3.15 6.27
CA ALA A 233 -3.03 -1.81 5.98
C ALA A 233 -3.49 -1.32 4.59
N LEU A 234 -3.40 -2.16 3.54
CA LEU A 234 -3.90 -1.79 2.22
C LEU A 234 -5.43 -1.65 2.18
N ALA A 235 -6.16 -2.52 2.86
CA ALA A 235 -7.62 -2.44 2.96
C ALA A 235 -8.05 -1.14 3.65
N ARG A 236 -7.31 -0.68 4.66
CA ARG A 236 -7.52 0.64 5.29
C ARG A 236 -7.35 1.79 4.31
N VAL A 237 -6.32 1.75 3.44
CA VAL A 237 -6.14 2.77 2.39
C VAL A 237 -7.37 2.86 1.49
N VAL A 238 -7.91 1.70 1.09
CA VAL A 238 -9.11 1.64 0.25
C VAL A 238 -10.33 2.19 1.00
N ALA A 239 -10.48 1.83 2.27
CA ALA A 239 -11.59 2.27 3.12
C ALA A 239 -11.57 3.80 3.38
N LEU A 240 -10.39 4.41 3.44
CA LEU A 240 -10.22 5.86 3.61
C LEU A 240 -10.57 6.70 2.37
N LYS A 241 -10.80 6.07 1.22
CA LYS A 241 -11.26 6.71 -0.04
C LYS A 241 -10.36 7.87 -0.52
N GLY A 242 -9.06 7.78 -0.29
CA GLY A 242 -8.09 8.80 -0.70
C GLY A 242 -7.58 8.60 -2.16
N PRO A 243 -6.65 9.43 -2.61
CA PRO A 243 -6.10 9.38 -3.98
C PRO A 243 -5.46 8.03 -4.36
N MET A 244 -4.98 7.28 -3.37
CA MET A 244 -4.32 5.97 -3.56
C MET A 244 -5.30 4.79 -3.57
N GLN A 245 -6.61 5.02 -3.45
CA GLN A 245 -7.63 3.96 -3.31
C GLN A 245 -7.53 2.88 -4.40
N SER A 246 -7.53 3.28 -5.67
CA SER A 246 -7.49 2.35 -6.81
C SER A 246 -6.19 1.57 -6.87
N GLN A 247 -5.06 2.23 -6.61
CA GLN A 247 -3.74 1.60 -6.59
C GLN A 247 -3.66 0.57 -5.45
N ALA A 248 -4.10 0.94 -4.26
CA ALA A 248 -4.12 0.06 -3.09
C ALA A 248 -5.02 -1.16 -3.31
N LEU A 249 -6.22 -0.96 -3.90
CA LEU A 249 -7.12 -2.06 -4.21
C LEU A 249 -6.52 -3.03 -5.25
N GLY A 250 -5.91 -2.51 -6.30
CA GLY A 250 -5.22 -3.33 -7.31
C GLY A 250 -4.09 -4.16 -6.68
N TYR A 251 -3.28 -3.51 -5.83
CA TYR A 251 -2.18 -4.18 -5.16
C TYR A 251 -2.68 -5.19 -4.11
N LEU A 252 -3.71 -4.86 -3.33
CA LEU A 252 -4.35 -5.79 -2.38
C LEU A 252 -4.82 -7.06 -3.10
N LYS A 253 -5.54 -6.93 -4.20
CA LYS A 253 -6.01 -8.06 -5.00
C LYS A 253 -4.84 -8.94 -5.48
N SER A 254 -3.78 -8.33 -6.01
CA SER A 254 -2.61 -9.07 -6.48
C SER A 254 -1.90 -9.84 -5.36
N GLN A 255 -1.83 -9.27 -4.15
CA GLN A 255 -1.22 -9.93 -3.00
C GLN A 255 -2.09 -11.06 -2.43
N ILE A 256 -3.43 -10.90 -2.41
CA ILE A 256 -4.37 -11.99 -2.05
C ILE A 256 -4.22 -13.14 -3.05
N GLN A 257 -4.21 -12.85 -4.36
CA GLN A 257 -4.02 -13.81 -5.43
C GLN A 257 -2.73 -14.64 -5.23
N ARG A 258 -1.63 -13.93 -4.96
CA ARG A 258 -0.33 -14.55 -4.72
C ARG A 258 -0.31 -15.42 -3.46
N TYR A 259 -0.88 -14.94 -2.37
CA TYR A 259 -0.93 -15.62 -1.08
C TYR A 259 -1.77 -16.90 -1.13
N GLN A 260 -2.88 -16.86 -1.84
CA GLN A 260 -3.81 -17.99 -2.00
C GLN A 260 -3.51 -18.87 -3.21
N GLN A 261 -2.59 -18.45 -4.11
CA GLN A 261 -2.35 -19.08 -5.40
C GLN A 261 -3.66 -19.28 -6.18
N CYS A 262 -4.55 -18.29 -6.12
CA CYS A 262 -5.89 -18.33 -6.70
C CYS A 262 -5.92 -17.55 -8.02
N SER A 263 -6.47 -18.17 -9.07
CA SER A 263 -6.67 -17.53 -10.40
C SER A 263 -8.10 -17.00 -10.61
N CYS A 264 -8.96 -17.08 -9.61
CA CYS A 264 -10.36 -16.66 -9.69
C CYS A 264 -10.52 -15.17 -9.36
N ASP A 265 -10.52 -14.30 -10.37
CA ASP A 265 -10.59 -12.83 -10.20
C ASP A 265 -11.84 -12.36 -9.45
N SER A 266 -13.00 -12.97 -9.72
CA SER A 266 -14.25 -12.59 -9.04
C SER A 266 -14.20 -12.89 -7.54
N LEU A 267 -13.59 -14.00 -7.16
CA LEU A 267 -13.40 -14.40 -5.77
C LEU A 267 -12.41 -13.47 -5.06
N VAL A 268 -11.26 -13.19 -5.69
CA VAL A 268 -10.26 -12.27 -5.16
C VAL A 268 -10.86 -10.88 -4.96
N ALA A 269 -11.68 -10.42 -5.91
CA ALA A 269 -12.39 -9.14 -5.80
C ALA A 269 -13.37 -9.13 -4.63
N SER A 270 -14.15 -10.19 -4.44
CA SER A 270 -15.08 -10.32 -3.31
C SER A 270 -14.34 -10.31 -1.98
N GLN A 271 -13.26 -11.10 -1.84
CA GLN A 271 -12.46 -11.13 -0.62
C GLN A 271 -11.82 -9.78 -0.29
N ALA A 272 -11.29 -9.09 -1.31
CA ALA A 272 -10.74 -7.74 -1.13
C ALA A 272 -11.81 -6.76 -0.62
N ASN A 273 -13.03 -6.83 -1.15
CA ASN A 273 -14.15 -5.98 -0.72
C ASN A 273 -14.59 -6.30 0.72
N ASP A 274 -14.68 -7.59 1.08
CA ASP A 274 -15.00 -8.01 2.45
C ASP A 274 -13.95 -7.48 3.44
N LEU A 275 -12.67 -7.62 3.09
CA LEU A 275 -11.56 -7.10 3.90
C LEU A 275 -11.61 -5.58 4.05
N VAL A 276 -11.93 -4.85 2.97
CA VAL A 276 -12.10 -3.39 3.00
C VAL A 276 -13.26 -2.99 3.91
N ALA A 277 -14.38 -3.72 3.85
CA ALA A 277 -15.54 -3.46 4.70
C ALA A 277 -15.20 -3.67 6.19
N GLU A 278 -14.45 -4.71 6.54
CA GLU A 278 -13.98 -4.94 7.91
C GLU A 278 -12.94 -3.88 8.32
N ALA A 279 -11.98 -3.59 7.46
CA ALA A 279 -10.97 -2.56 7.73
C ALA A 279 -11.56 -1.16 7.87
N ALA A 280 -12.73 -0.86 7.29
CA ALA A 280 -13.42 0.41 7.50
C ALA A 280 -13.84 0.62 8.96
N LYS A 281 -14.08 -0.44 9.70
CA LYS A 281 -14.58 -0.40 11.11
C LYS A 281 -13.45 -0.14 12.11
N SER A 282 -12.21 -0.50 11.82
CA SER A 282 -11.07 -0.40 12.73
C SER A 282 -9.76 -0.07 12.03
N ALA A 283 -8.98 0.83 12.63
CA ALA A 283 -7.64 1.13 12.15
C ALA A 283 -6.66 -0.04 12.36
N LYS A 284 -6.86 -0.84 13.41
CA LYS A 284 -6.05 -1.99 13.75
C LYS A 284 -6.79 -3.28 13.41
N ARG A 285 -6.08 -4.26 12.87
CA ARG A 285 -6.63 -5.59 12.57
C ARG A 285 -7.15 -6.25 13.86
N PRO A 286 -8.38 -6.75 13.87
CA PRO A 286 -8.90 -7.51 15.00
C PRO A 286 -8.07 -8.77 15.25
N GLU A 287 -7.92 -9.12 16.52
CA GLU A 287 -7.28 -10.37 16.90
C GLU A 287 -8.06 -11.56 16.30
N GLY A 288 -7.35 -12.54 15.76
CA GLY A 288 -7.95 -13.72 15.13
C GLY A 288 -8.50 -13.50 13.71
N TYR A 289 -8.51 -12.26 13.18
CA TYR A 289 -8.89 -12.06 11.78
C TYR A 289 -7.79 -12.56 10.85
N VAL A 290 -8.11 -13.56 10.03
CA VAL A 290 -7.18 -14.19 9.10
C VAL A 290 -7.81 -14.36 7.72
N VAL A 291 -6.97 -14.26 6.69
CA VAL A 291 -7.27 -14.66 5.31
C VAL A 291 -6.65 -16.04 5.12
N PRO A 292 -7.39 -17.05 4.67
CA PRO A 292 -6.85 -18.41 4.51
C PRO A 292 -5.72 -18.42 3.48
N SER A 293 -4.64 -19.15 3.79
CA SER A 293 -3.51 -19.38 2.89
C SER A 293 -3.82 -20.40 1.80
N ALA A 294 -2.94 -20.55 0.80
CA ALA A 294 -3.02 -21.61 -0.18
C ALA A 294 -3.03 -23.00 0.48
N GLU A 295 -2.22 -23.19 1.53
CA GLU A 295 -2.17 -24.44 2.31
C GLU A 295 -3.49 -24.73 3.05
N ASP A 296 -4.08 -23.69 3.69
CA ASP A 296 -5.37 -23.82 4.36
C ASP A 296 -6.47 -24.21 3.36
N LEU A 297 -6.49 -23.57 2.19
CA LEU A 297 -7.43 -23.89 1.13
C LEU A 297 -7.23 -25.31 0.59
N GLN A 298 -5.99 -25.80 0.51
CA GLN A 298 -5.70 -27.17 0.14
C GLN A 298 -6.24 -28.17 1.17
N LYS A 299 -6.08 -27.90 2.46
CA LYS A 299 -6.64 -28.72 3.54
C LYS A 299 -8.17 -28.79 3.46
N VAL A 300 -8.82 -27.66 3.13
CA VAL A 300 -10.27 -27.61 2.92
C VAL A 300 -10.67 -28.58 1.78
N ARG A 301 -10.01 -28.51 0.62
CA ARG A 301 -10.28 -29.40 -0.51
C ARG A 301 -10.14 -30.86 -0.14
N GLN A 302 -9.08 -31.22 0.60
CA GLN A 302 -8.83 -32.59 1.03
C GLN A 302 -9.85 -33.10 2.05
N SER A 303 -10.44 -32.22 2.85
CA SER A 303 -11.44 -32.55 3.87
C SER A 303 -12.89 -32.43 3.38
N SER A 304 -13.10 -31.90 2.17
CA SER A 304 -14.42 -31.76 1.58
C SER A 304 -14.95 -33.08 1.08
N GLY A 305 -16.22 -33.38 1.35
CA GLY A 305 -16.94 -34.51 0.80
C GLY A 305 -17.33 -34.26 -0.66
N LEU A 306 -18.60 -34.49 -1.01
CA LEU A 306 -19.14 -34.16 -2.33
C LEU A 306 -19.22 -32.61 -2.44
N ILE A 307 -18.38 -32.02 -3.28
CA ILE A 307 -18.26 -30.56 -3.44
C ILE A 307 -19.62 -29.90 -3.73
N LEU A 308 -20.43 -30.55 -4.59
CA LEU A 308 -21.77 -30.02 -4.92
C LEU A 308 -22.68 -29.90 -3.71
N ASP A 309 -22.63 -30.87 -2.82
CA ASP A 309 -23.48 -30.90 -1.62
C ASP A 309 -23.02 -29.83 -0.62
N GLU A 310 -21.71 -29.67 -0.44
CA GLU A 310 -21.15 -28.61 0.41
C GLU A 310 -21.45 -27.21 -0.11
N LEU A 311 -21.47 -27.00 -1.43
CA LEU A 311 -21.85 -25.73 -2.03
C LEU A 311 -23.34 -25.41 -1.88
N LYS A 312 -24.20 -26.42 -1.78
CA LYS A 312 -25.66 -26.27 -1.58
C LYS A 312 -26.02 -25.97 -0.12
N THR A 313 -25.20 -26.33 0.86
CA THR A 313 -25.55 -26.19 2.29
C THR A 313 -25.60 -24.73 2.75
N GLY A 314 -24.94 -23.82 2.07
CA GLY A 314 -24.87 -22.39 2.44
C GLY A 314 -23.89 -22.10 3.58
N GLY A 315 -23.80 -20.82 3.98
CA GLY A 315 -23.02 -20.39 5.13
C GLY A 315 -21.52 -20.26 4.89
N ASP A 316 -20.75 -20.19 5.97
CA ASP A 316 -19.31 -19.92 5.90
C ASP A 316 -18.50 -21.12 5.34
N ARG A 317 -18.99 -22.33 5.56
CA ARG A 317 -18.38 -23.53 4.99
C ARG A 317 -18.43 -23.51 3.47
N THR A 318 -19.58 -23.16 2.89
CA THR A 318 -19.75 -23.01 1.44
C THR A 318 -18.80 -21.95 0.88
N LYS A 319 -18.66 -20.80 1.53
CA LYS A 319 -17.71 -19.75 1.11
C LYS A 319 -16.28 -20.28 1.10
N LEU A 320 -15.91 -21.05 2.12
CA LEU A 320 -14.56 -21.60 2.26
C LEU A 320 -14.28 -22.67 1.21
N VAL A 321 -15.23 -23.58 0.96
CA VAL A 321 -15.15 -24.59 -0.11
C VAL A 321 -15.04 -23.89 -1.47
N TRP A 322 -15.91 -22.92 -1.76
CA TRP A 322 -15.85 -22.15 -2.99
C TRP A 322 -14.46 -21.48 -3.18
N ARG A 323 -13.93 -20.85 -2.14
CA ARG A 323 -12.58 -20.26 -2.15
C ARG A 323 -11.50 -21.28 -2.48
N SER A 324 -11.70 -22.53 -2.08
CA SER A 324 -10.71 -23.57 -2.29
C SER A 324 -10.70 -24.16 -3.71
N ILE A 325 -11.80 -24.03 -4.47
CA ILE A 325 -11.98 -24.70 -5.79
C ILE A 325 -12.12 -23.74 -6.96
N CYS A 326 -12.48 -22.47 -6.74
CA CYS A 326 -12.63 -21.48 -7.82
C CYS A 326 -11.31 -21.29 -8.56
N GLY A 327 -11.37 -21.31 -9.88
CA GLY A 327 -10.21 -21.20 -10.76
C GLY A 327 -9.39 -22.48 -10.92
N LEU A 328 -9.81 -23.59 -10.31
CA LEU A 328 -9.18 -24.87 -10.55
C LEU A 328 -9.71 -25.53 -11.83
N GLU A 329 -8.81 -26.20 -12.52
CA GLU A 329 -9.15 -27.07 -13.63
C GLU A 329 -9.53 -28.46 -13.09
N PHE A 330 -10.63 -28.97 -13.58
CA PHE A 330 -11.10 -30.34 -13.30
C PHE A 330 -10.95 -31.17 -14.55
N PRO A 331 -10.24 -32.30 -14.48
CA PRO A 331 -9.86 -33.06 -15.68
C PRO A 331 -11.01 -33.85 -16.30
N GLU A 332 -12.00 -34.21 -15.49
CA GLU A 332 -13.13 -35.05 -15.97
C GLU A 332 -14.37 -34.83 -15.11
N VAL A 333 -15.40 -34.21 -15.70
CA VAL A 333 -16.70 -33.97 -15.06
C VAL A 333 -17.80 -34.60 -15.92
N GLY A 334 -18.43 -35.67 -15.41
CA GLY A 334 -19.53 -36.35 -16.09
C GLY A 334 -20.86 -35.62 -15.86
N VAL A 335 -21.61 -35.30 -16.92
CA VAL A 335 -22.85 -34.54 -16.86
C VAL A 335 -23.86 -35.02 -17.93
N LYS A 336 -25.12 -34.67 -17.71
CA LYS A 336 -26.18 -34.80 -18.72
C LYS A 336 -26.43 -33.42 -19.38
N VAL A 337 -26.49 -33.40 -20.71
CA VAL A 337 -26.79 -32.20 -21.48
C VAL A 337 -28.30 -31.92 -21.46
N LEU A 338 -28.68 -30.69 -21.11
CA LEU A 338 -30.09 -30.26 -21.14
C LEU A 338 -30.37 -29.27 -22.28
N ASP A 339 -29.38 -28.45 -22.66
CA ASP A 339 -29.49 -27.50 -23.77
C ASP A 339 -28.09 -27.22 -24.37
N VAL A 340 -28.09 -26.92 -25.68
CA VAL A 340 -26.88 -26.62 -26.46
C VAL A 340 -27.13 -25.33 -27.26
N GLN A 341 -26.28 -24.33 -27.11
CA GLN A 341 -26.39 -23.11 -27.86
C GLN A 341 -25.01 -22.74 -28.48
N THR A 342 -25.01 -22.36 -29.74
CA THR A 342 -23.79 -21.83 -30.40
C THR A 342 -23.86 -20.32 -30.46
N VAL A 343 -22.85 -19.66 -29.86
CA VAL A 343 -22.75 -18.20 -29.79
C VAL A 343 -21.40 -17.78 -30.37
N GLY A 344 -21.41 -17.38 -31.62
CA GLY A 344 -20.18 -17.05 -32.36
C GLY A 344 -19.30 -18.27 -32.58
N ASP A 345 -18.10 -18.26 -32.02
CA ASP A 345 -17.10 -19.34 -32.07
C ASP A 345 -17.12 -20.26 -30.82
N LYS A 346 -18.12 -20.07 -29.96
CA LYS A 346 -18.27 -20.79 -28.69
C LYS A 346 -19.51 -21.68 -28.72
N VAL A 347 -19.41 -22.79 -28.01
CA VAL A 347 -20.56 -23.65 -27.69
C VAL A 347 -20.85 -23.55 -26.20
N GLU A 348 -22.05 -23.12 -25.85
CA GLU A 348 -22.53 -23.02 -24.48
C GLU A 348 -23.48 -24.19 -24.19
N LEU A 349 -23.13 -24.96 -23.16
CA LEU A 349 -23.96 -26.09 -22.72
C LEU A 349 -24.62 -25.75 -21.40
N LYS A 350 -25.91 -25.99 -21.27
CA LYS A 350 -26.59 -26.12 -20.00
C LYS A 350 -26.67 -27.58 -19.63
N VAL A 351 -26.05 -27.95 -18.51
CA VAL A 351 -25.91 -29.36 -18.12
C VAL A 351 -26.33 -29.56 -16.67
N PHE A 352 -26.53 -30.81 -16.31
CA PHE A 352 -26.90 -31.18 -14.97
C PHE A 352 -25.98 -32.28 -14.44
N ARG A 353 -25.63 -32.20 -13.17
CA ARG A 353 -24.91 -33.22 -12.42
C ARG A 353 -25.57 -33.48 -11.08
N ALA A 354 -25.72 -34.77 -10.76
CA ALA A 354 -26.14 -35.25 -9.45
C ALA A 354 -25.27 -36.43 -9.00
N PRO A 355 -25.31 -36.80 -7.72
CA PRO A 355 -24.56 -37.96 -7.20
C PRO A 355 -25.00 -39.29 -7.78
N THR A 356 -26.28 -39.43 -8.14
CA THR A 356 -26.82 -40.67 -8.67
C THR A 356 -27.29 -40.53 -10.12
N GLU A 357 -27.20 -41.57 -10.89
CA GLU A 357 -27.64 -41.67 -12.28
C GLU A 357 -29.15 -41.43 -12.40
N LYS A 358 -29.93 -41.96 -11.48
CA LYS A 358 -31.38 -41.75 -11.42
C LYS A 358 -31.75 -40.28 -11.26
N ASP A 359 -31.03 -39.55 -10.42
CA ASP A 359 -31.29 -38.08 -10.23
C ASP A 359 -30.87 -37.28 -11.47
N MET A 360 -29.83 -37.76 -12.19
CA MET A 360 -29.40 -37.16 -13.44
C MET A 360 -30.42 -37.41 -14.58
N GLU A 361 -31.02 -38.59 -14.64
CA GLU A 361 -32.07 -38.92 -15.61
C GLU A 361 -33.31 -38.03 -15.43
N ALA A 362 -33.70 -37.77 -14.18
CA ALA A 362 -34.89 -36.99 -13.83
C ALA A 362 -34.69 -35.46 -13.98
N ALA A 363 -33.50 -34.99 -14.32
CA ALA A 363 -33.17 -33.58 -14.36
C ALA A 363 -33.91 -32.82 -15.46
N SER A 364 -34.55 -31.71 -15.07
CA SER A 364 -35.24 -30.78 -15.97
C SER A 364 -34.62 -29.37 -15.99
N GLU A 365 -33.89 -29.02 -14.97
CA GLU A 365 -33.25 -27.70 -14.82
C GLU A 365 -31.72 -27.86 -14.70
N PRO A 366 -30.94 -26.99 -15.34
CA PRO A 366 -29.48 -27.04 -15.27
C PRO A 366 -28.99 -26.60 -13.89
N ASN A 367 -27.89 -27.21 -13.44
CA ASN A 367 -27.12 -26.73 -12.31
C ASN A 367 -25.67 -26.37 -12.67
N MET A 368 -25.34 -26.44 -13.95
CA MET A 368 -24.06 -26.04 -14.50
C MET A 368 -24.22 -25.39 -15.90
N GLU A 369 -23.42 -24.38 -16.18
CA GLU A 369 -23.19 -23.80 -17.50
C GLU A 369 -21.75 -24.03 -17.89
N VAL A 370 -21.50 -24.49 -19.13
CA VAL A 370 -20.18 -24.89 -19.62
C VAL A 370 -19.88 -24.16 -20.91
N GLU A 371 -18.88 -23.28 -20.88
CA GLU A 371 -18.39 -22.55 -22.07
C GLU A 371 -17.25 -23.34 -22.72
N ILE A 372 -17.45 -23.78 -23.95
CA ILE A 372 -16.49 -24.53 -24.76
C ILE A 372 -15.94 -23.61 -25.84
N VAL A 373 -14.61 -23.48 -25.92
CA VAL A 373 -13.91 -22.66 -26.91
C VAL A 373 -12.94 -23.52 -27.71
N GLY A 374 -12.93 -23.34 -29.02
CA GLY A 374 -11.99 -24.04 -29.92
C GLY A 374 -12.29 -25.53 -30.14
N GLN A 375 -13.54 -25.96 -29.93
CA GLN A 375 -14.01 -27.30 -30.18
C GLN A 375 -15.38 -27.27 -30.92
N PRO A 376 -15.39 -26.87 -32.19
CA PRO A 376 -16.65 -26.69 -32.93
C PRO A 376 -17.52 -27.96 -33.02
N ASP A 377 -16.89 -29.13 -32.97
CA ASP A 377 -17.62 -30.41 -32.99
C ASP A 377 -18.62 -30.56 -31.84
N ALA A 378 -18.43 -29.83 -30.73
CA ALA A 378 -19.33 -29.85 -29.59
C ALA A 378 -20.76 -29.32 -29.96
N GLU A 379 -20.95 -28.58 -31.05
CA GLU A 379 -22.27 -28.19 -31.58
C GLU A 379 -23.16 -29.38 -31.98
N ARG A 380 -22.57 -30.57 -32.19
CA ARG A 380 -23.30 -31.80 -32.52
C ARG A 380 -23.97 -32.43 -31.31
N LEU A 381 -23.64 -32.01 -30.11
CA LEU A 381 -24.28 -32.49 -28.88
C LEU A 381 -25.76 -32.12 -28.86
N LYS A 382 -26.55 -32.93 -28.20
CA LYS A 382 -27.98 -32.74 -28.09
C LYS A 382 -28.45 -32.91 -26.66
N LYS A 383 -29.65 -32.41 -26.40
CA LYS A 383 -30.36 -32.71 -25.17
C LYS A 383 -30.38 -34.21 -24.90
N ASP A 384 -30.14 -34.57 -23.63
CA ASP A 384 -30.08 -35.94 -23.09
C ASP A 384 -28.78 -36.71 -23.41
N ASP A 385 -27.82 -36.10 -24.13
CA ASP A 385 -26.49 -36.71 -24.28
C ASP A 385 -25.76 -36.71 -22.91
N TRP A 386 -25.04 -37.82 -22.67
CA TRP A 386 -24.17 -37.96 -21.52
C TRP A 386 -22.73 -37.71 -21.96
N ILE A 387 -22.10 -36.75 -21.33
CA ILE A 387 -20.74 -36.32 -21.71
C ILE A 387 -19.84 -36.19 -20.50
N ARG A 388 -18.56 -36.28 -20.77
CA ARG A 388 -17.48 -35.88 -19.84
C ARG A 388 -16.79 -34.67 -20.42
N PHE A 389 -16.49 -33.70 -19.57
CA PHE A 389 -15.69 -32.54 -19.98
C PHE A 389 -14.61 -32.22 -18.96
N SER A 390 -13.50 -31.62 -19.42
CA SER A 390 -12.54 -30.88 -18.58
C SER A 390 -12.85 -29.43 -18.64
N GLY A 391 -12.55 -28.69 -17.59
CA GLY A 391 -12.77 -27.23 -17.59
C GLY A 391 -12.39 -26.55 -16.27
N THR A 392 -12.35 -25.22 -16.31
CA THR A 392 -12.04 -24.38 -15.16
C THR A 392 -13.32 -23.87 -14.52
N LEU A 393 -13.51 -24.13 -13.23
CA LEU A 393 -14.66 -23.64 -12.47
C LEU A 393 -14.48 -22.16 -12.17
N SER A 394 -15.34 -21.31 -12.75
CA SER A 394 -15.14 -19.84 -12.77
C SER A 394 -16.15 -19.04 -11.96
N LYS A 395 -17.39 -19.52 -11.83
CA LYS A 395 -18.47 -18.83 -11.12
C LYS A 395 -19.30 -19.79 -10.28
N PHE A 396 -19.83 -19.27 -9.18
CA PHE A 396 -20.82 -19.93 -8.33
C PHE A 396 -21.93 -18.95 -7.98
N GLN A 397 -23.16 -19.37 -8.23
CA GLN A 397 -24.39 -18.69 -7.83
C GLN A 397 -25.15 -19.62 -6.89
N PRO A 398 -25.45 -19.19 -5.64
CA PRO A 398 -26.15 -20.05 -4.69
C PRO A 398 -27.66 -20.20 -4.97
N GLU A 399 -28.33 -19.13 -5.50
CA GLU A 399 -29.78 -19.09 -5.75
C GLU A 399 -30.10 -18.34 -7.04
N PRO A 400 -30.69 -19.00 -8.05
CA PRO A 400 -30.74 -20.45 -8.17
C PRO A 400 -29.33 -21.04 -8.23
N PHE A 401 -29.15 -22.29 -7.72
CA PHE A 401 -27.83 -22.92 -7.69
C PHE A 401 -27.30 -23.14 -9.10
N LEU A 402 -26.15 -22.53 -9.40
CA LEU A 402 -25.52 -22.65 -10.71
C LEU A 402 -24.00 -22.53 -10.60
N LEU A 403 -23.30 -23.43 -11.28
CA LEU A 403 -21.83 -23.40 -11.45
C LEU A 403 -21.49 -23.08 -12.90
N SER A 404 -20.63 -22.09 -13.15
CA SER A 404 -20.17 -21.76 -14.50
C SER A 404 -18.74 -22.24 -14.71
N TRP A 405 -18.51 -22.82 -15.88
CA TRP A 405 -17.24 -23.41 -16.29
C TRP A 405 -16.74 -22.71 -17.56
N THR A 406 -15.44 -22.40 -17.59
CA THR A 406 -14.77 -21.78 -18.74
C THR A 406 -13.61 -22.64 -19.21
N ASN A 407 -13.09 -22.37 -20.39
CA ASN A 407 -12.01 -23.13 -21.03
C ASN A 407 -12.32 -24.63 -21.08
N ALA A 408 -13.59 -24.96 -21.24
CA ALA A 408 -14.01 -26.36 -21.20
C ALA A 408 -13.75 -27.07 -22.53
N ARG A 409 -13.49 -28.36 -22.41
CA ARG A 409 -13.38 -29.29 -23.55
C ARG A 409 -14.15 -30.58 -23.25
N VAL A 410 -15.03 -30.92 -24.16
CA VAL A 410 -15.74 -32.22 -24.10
C VAL A 410 -14.81 -33.34 -24.54
N ASN A 411 -14.90 -34.50 -23.89
CA ASN A 411 -14.18 -35.69 -24.34
C ASN A 411 -14.61 -36.03 -25.78
N PRO A 412 -13.68 -36.09 -26.76
CA PRO A 412 -14.00 -36.39 -28.15
C PRO A 412 -14.80 -37.65 -28.35
N ASP A 413 -14.64 -38.68 -27.50
CA ASP A 413 -15.35 -39.94 -27.58
C ASP A 413 -16.85 -39.80 -27.25
N ASP A 414 -17.25 -38.73 -26.55
CA ASP A 414 -18.62 -38.47 -26.16
C ASP A 414 -19.35 -37.58 -27.18
N ILE A 415 -18.63 -37.06 -28.19
CA ILE A 415 -19.22 -36.22 -29.26
C ILE A 415 -19.72 -37.12 -30.39
N PRO A 416 -21.01 -36.98 -30.83
CA PRO A 416 -21.55 -37.76 -31.94
C PRO A 416 -20.71 -37.58 -33.22
N GLN A 417 -20.28 -38.71 -33.79
CA GLN A 417 -19.51 -38.71 -35.05
C GLN A 417 -20.39 -38.25 -36.22
N GLU A 418 -19.78 -37.48 -37.13
CA GLU A 418 -20.44 -37.12 -38.38
C GLU A 418 -20.74 -38.38 -39.16
N LYS A 419 -22.03 -38.63 -39.49
CA LYS A 419 -22.38 -39.78 -40.33
C LYS A 419 -21.69 -39.59 -41.66
N ALA A 420 -20.73 -40.44 -42.00
CA ALA A 420 -20.08 -40.47 -43.30
C ALA A 420 -21.16 -40.48 -44.38
N SER A 421 -21.24 -39.42 -45.17
CA SER A 421 -22.14 -39.38 -46.32
C SER A 421 -21.74 -40.51 -47.27
N VAL A 422 -22.54 -41.57 -47.33
CA VAL A 422 -22.34 -42.65 -48.29
C VAL A 422 -22.63 -42.07 -49.69
N THR A 423 -21.60 -41.56 -50.30
CA THR A 423 -21.62 -41.16 -51.73
C THR A 423 -21.80 -42.47 -52.51
N ARG A 424 -23.07 -42.77 -52.85
CA ARG A 424 -23.37 -43.82 -53.83
C ARG A 424 -22.72 -43.43 -55.15
N LYS A 425 -21.60 -44.12 -55.53
CA LYS A 425 -21.04 -44.02 -56.89
C LYS A 425 -22.16 -44.32 -57.92
N PRO A 426 -22.36 -43.49 -58.94
CA PRO A 426 -23.33 -43.80 -60.01
C PRO A 426 -22.90 -45.11 -60.73
N ILE A 427 -23.81 -46.06 -60.80
CA ILE A 427 -23.59 -47.28 -61.55
C ILE A 427 -23.70 -46.90 -63.04
N HIS A 428 -22.55 -46.80 -63.70
CA HIS A 428 -22.50 -46.71 -65.16
C HIS A 428 -23.06 -47.98 -65.78
N ARG A 429 -24.33 -47.91 -66.22
CA ARG A 429 -24.89 -48.93 -67.14
C ARG A 429 -24.20 -48.77 -68.48
N ARG A 430 -23.43 -49.75 -68.93
CA ARG A 430 -22.97 -49.85 -70.32
C ARG A 430 -24.17 -50.12 -71.23
N PRO A 431 -24.29 -49.39 -72.37
CA PRO A 431 -25.25 -49.71 -73.39
C PRO A 431 -24.84 -50.94 -74.16
N LYS A 432 -25.79 -51.80 -74.55
CA LYS A 432 -25.64 -52.94 -75.47
C LYS A 432 -25.39 -52.41 -76.87
#